data_6a4e98edf04530638cece13550e3747f
#
_entry.id   6a4e98edf04530638cece13550e3747f
#
_cell.length_a   1.000
_cell.length_b   1.000
_cell.length_c   1.000
_cell.angle_alpha   90.00
_cell.angle_beta   90.00
_cell.angle_gamma   90.00
#
_symmetry.space_group_name_H-M   'P 1'
#
loop_
_entity.id
_entity.type
_entity.pdbx_description
1 polymer ?
#
loop_
_entity_poly.entity_id
_entity_poly.type
_entity_poly.pdbx_seq_one_letter_code
_entity_poly.pdbx_strand_id
1 'polypeptide(L)'
;MVQPISGAFGFADGINAQDDLYTVLVRGKESGNTVDESRVISACSRCLNPYREDDYRAMMEVAVSDDLEIIVSNTTEAGIAYDPSCKADDMPPASFPAKLAQVLHTRWAAGKPGVIVLACELIDHNGEELLRIMNQYVSDWGWEDEFAQWMANDCTVCTTLVDTIVPGRIRDPKEAAAVAERLGYEDPFLAVREPFQMWGIQGDESLAEKLPFVKAGLPGVFVTPDVTPYKKRKVRILNGAHTAFVPGSWVGGFDIVRDCMHDETVRGFMNTMLYDEVIPTLAADLDVEDCKAFAAAVENRFDNPFIDHALLSICLNSTAKWRARDLPTLKDYVAETGSLPKCLATSLATLIAFYTQELVSREGDGLHLRRADGTEYTAQDD
;
A
#
# COMPACT_ATOMS: atom_id res chain seq x y z
N MET A 1 3.01 15.26 -12.98
CA MET A 1 3.67 14.23 -12.10
C MET A 1 5.10 14.64 -11.87
N VAL A 2 5.70 14.31 -10.72
CA VAL A 2 7.11 14.60 -10.43
C VAL A 2 7.81 13.30 -10.03
N GLN A 3 8.95 13.00 -10.69
CA GLN A 3 9.75 11.82 -10.36
C GLN A 3 10.47 12.01 -9.03
N PRO A 4 10.30 11.12 -8.03
CA PRO A 4 10.78 11.38 -6.66
C PRO A 4 12.27 11.13 -6.45
N ILE A 5 12.90 10.26 -7.26
CA ILE A 5 14.31 9.86 -7.13
C ILE A 5 15.11 10.19 -8.39
N SER A 6 16.43 10.33 -8.25
CA SER A 6 17.33 10.60 -9.38
C SER A 6 17.20 9.52 -10.45
N GLY A 7 16.85 9.95 -11.64
CA GLY A 7 16.30 9.14 -12.69
C GLY A 7 17.21 8.17 -13.38
N ALA A 8 17.57 7.10 -12.73
CA ALA A 8 18.25 6.00 -13.37
C ALA A 8 17.42 5.33 -14.50
N PHE A 9 16.11 5.59 -14.62
CA PHE A 9 15.21 4.79 -15.45
C PHE A 9 14.53 5.55 -16.60
N GLY A 10 14.88 6.82 -16.83
CA GLY A 10 14.26 7.61 -17.90
C GLY A 10 12.72 7.68 -17.83
N PHE A 11 12.14 7.56 -16.63
CA PHE A 11 10.69 7.45 -16.44
C PHE A 11 9.98 8.69 -16.99
N ALA A 12 10.43 9.89 -16.62
CA ALA A 12 9.81 11.14 -17.07
C ALA A 12 9.88 11.27 -18.60
N ASP A 13 11.03 10.97 -19.20
CA ASP A 13 11.19 11.06 -20.66
C ASP A 13 10.32 10.04 -21.38
N GLY A 14 10.27 8.80 -20.86
CA GLY A 14 9.49 7.74 -21.47
C GLY A 14 7.98 8.02 -21.44
N ILE A 15 7.46 8.46 -20.30
CA ILE A 15 6.02 8.74 -20.17
C ILE A 15 5.63 9.99 -20.99
N ASN A 16 6.47 11.04 -21.00
CA ASN A 16 6.25 12.24 -21.82
C ASN A 16 6.33 11.91 -23.33
N ALA A 17 7.15 10.94 -23.75
CA ALA A 17 7.25 10.52 -25.13
C ALA A 17 5.99 9.83 -25.68
N GLN A 18 5.10 9.39 -24.79
CA GLN A 18 3.79 8.82 -25.14
C GLN A 18 2.63 9.71 -24.68
N ASP A 19 2.82 11.05 -24.72
CA ASP A 19 1.81 12.06 -24.36
C ASP A 19 1.26 11.90 -22.94
N ASP A 20 2.07 11.40 -22.01
CA ASP A 20 1.69 11.10 -20.60
C ASP A 20 0.52 10.13 -20.44
N LEU A 21 0.17 9.40 -21.49
CA LEU A 21 -0.84 8.34 -21.46
C LEU A 21 -0.22 7.02 -21.02
N TYR A 22 -0.95 6.22 -20.28
CA TYR A 22 -0.55 4.84 -19.97
C TYR A 22 -1.76 3.95 -19.74
N THR A 23 -1.58 2.65 -19.96
CA THR A 23 -2.64 1.67 -19.82
C THR A 23 -2.61 1.04 -18.43
N VAL A 24 -3.78 0.97 -17.80
CA VAL A 24 -4.00 0.16 -16.59
C VAL A 24 -4.87 -1.03 -16.96
N LEU A 25 -4.36 -2.24 -16.70
CA LEU A 25 -5.15 -3.46 -16.73
C LEU A 25 -5.73 -3.71 -15.36
N VAL A 26 -7.05 -3.77 -15.27
CA VAL A 26 -7.77 -4.16 -14.05
C VAL A 26 -8.05 -5.64 -14.15
N ARG A 27 -7.34 -6.47 -13.34
CA ARG A 27 -7.38 -7.92 -13.43
C ARG A 27 -7.57 -8.58 -12.08
N GLY A 28 -8.55 -9.46 -11.98
CA GLY A 28 -8.83 -10.18 -10.76
C GLY A 28 -10.22 -10.79 -10.72
N LYS A 29 -10.77 -10.85 -9.51
CA LYS A 29 -12.16 -11.20 -9.24
C LYS A 29 -12.88 -10.09 -8.50
N GLU A 30 -14.13 -9.86 -8.87
CA GLU A 30 -15.04 -8.98 -8.18
C GLU A 30 -16.42 -9.65 -8.09
N SER A 31 -16.95 -9.80 -6.88
CA SER A 31 -18.24 -10.50 -6.64
C SER A 31 -18.30 -11.89 -7.30
N GLY A 32 -17.20 -12.65 -7.26
CA GLY A 32 -17.06 -13.98 -7.83
C GLY A 32 -16.84 -14.03 -9.35
N ASN A 33 -16.91 -12.91 -10.05
CA ASN A 33 -16.71 -12.84 -11.50
C ASN A 33 -15.27 -12.43 -11.83
N THR A 34 -14.70 -13.03 -12.88
CA THR A 34 -13.40 -12.62 -13.41
C THR A 34 -13.53 -11.27 -14.11
N VAL A 35 -12.60 -10.36 -13.78
CA VAL A 35 -12.45 -9.03 -14.39
C VAL A 35 -11.14 -9.01 -15.16
N ASP A 36 -11.15 -8.63 -16.43
CA ASP A 36 -9.97 -8.35 -17.28
C ASP A 36 -10.31 -7.16 -18.20
N GLU A 37 -10.13 -5.96 -17.68
CA GLU A 37 -10.45 -4.72 -18.36
C GLU A 37 -9.17 -3.92 -18.60
N SER A 38 -9.16 -3.15 -19.69
CA SER A 38 -8.11 -2.19 -19.98
C SER A 38 -8.65 -0.76 -19.97
N ARG A 39 -7.88 0.15 -19.39
CA ARG A 39 -8.22 1.57 -19.33
C ARG A 39 -6.99 2.40 -19.64
N VAL A 40 -7.09 3.30 -20.61
CA VAL A 40 -6.06 4.32 -20.85
C VAL A 40 -6.26 5.45 -19.84
N ILE A 41 -5.21 5.77 -19.11
CA ILE A 41 -5.18 6.88 -18.16
C ILE A 41 -4.63 8.10 -18.89
N SER A 42 -5.39 9.20 -18.82
CA SER A 42 -5.08 10.50 -19.44
C SER A 42 -5.08 11.65 -18.43
N ALA A 43 -4.94 11.33 -17.14
CA ALA A 43 -4.97 12.32 -16.07
C ALA A 43 -3.62 13.04 -15.87
N CYS A 44 -2.55 12.54 -16.47
CA CYS A 44 -1.24 13.15 -16.42
C CYS A 44 -1.07 14.10 -17.61
N SER A 45 -0.64 15.33 -17.37
CA SER A 45 -0.38 16.32 -18.43
C SER A 45 1.09 16.48 -18.74
N ARG A 46 1.97 16.11 -17.83
CA ARG A 46 3.43 16.05 -17.98
C ARG A 46 4.07 15.35 -16.78
N CYS A 47 5.24 14.79 -16.99
CA CYS A 47 6.11 14.27 -15.94
C CYS A 47 7.41 15.07 -15.88
N LEU A 48 7.80 15.55 -14.69
CA LEU A 48 9.00 16.33 -14.47
C LEU A 48 10.06 15.49 -13.75
N ASN A 49 11.30 15.58 -14.20
CA ASN A 49 12.48 15.07 -13.51
C ASN A 49 13.19 16.23 -12.78
N PRO A 50 12.95 16.46 -11.47
CA PRO A 50 13.47 17.63 -10.77
C PRO A 50 15.01 17.66 -10.67
N TYR A 51 15.70 16.58 -11.05
CA TYR A 51 17.17 16.54 -11.14
C TYR A 51 17.72 17.17 -12.41
N ARG A 52 16.85 17.73 -13.27
CA ARG A 52 17.18 18.58 -14.41
C ARG A 52 16.77 20.01 -14.08
N GLU A 53 17.64 20.96 -14.39
CA GLU A 53 17.42 22.37 -14.02
C GLU A 53 16.10 22.93 -14.58
N ASP A 54 15.78 22.64 -15.84
CA ASP A 54 14.54 23.12 -16.47
C ASP A 54 13.29 22.51 -15.84
N ASP A 55 13.32 21.19 -15.53
CA ASP A 55 12.22 20.49 -14.89
C ASP A 55 12.04 20.93 -13.41
N TYR A 56 13.18 21.19 -12.71
CA TYR A 56 13.11 21.75 -11.35
C TYR A 56 12.47 23.14 -11.37
N ARG A 57 12.85 23.99 -12.31
CA ARG A 57 12.24 25.32 -12.51
C ARG A 57 10.73 25.19 -12.80
N ALA A 58 10.36 24.29 -13.71
CA ALA A 58 8.97 24.03 -14.03
C ALA A 58 8.16 23.50 -12.83
N MET A 59 8.78 22.70 -11.95
CA MET A 59 8.16 22.25 -10.69
C MET A 59 7.90 23.45 -9.75
N MET A 60 8.84 24.39 -9.64
CA MET A 60 8.68 25.61 -8.83
C MET A 60 7.66 26.59 -9.44
N GLU A 61 7.52 26.64 -10.77
CA GLU A 61 6.44 27.38 -11.43
C GLU A 61 5.07 26.80 -11.07
N VAL A 62 4.93 25.46 -11.04
CA VAL A 62 3.70 24.82 -10.56
C VAL A 62 3.43 25.16 -9.09
N ALA A 63 4.46 25.23 -8.24
CA ALA A 63 4.30 25.57 -6.84
C ALA A 63 3.58 26.92 -6.62
N VAL A 64 3.81 27.90 -7.50
CA VAL A 64 3.19 29.24 -7.42
C VAL A 64 1.94 29.39 -8.30
N SER A 65 1.52 28.34 -9.02
CA SER A 65 0.30 28.36 -9.83
C SER A 65 -0.95 28.46 -8.95
N ASP A 66 -1.95 29.17 -9.46
CA ASP A 66 -3.29 29.21 -8.85
C ASP A 66 -4.05 27.91 -9.03
N ASP A 67 -3.66 27.07 -10.00
CA ASP A 67 -4.28 25.76 -10.29
C ASP A 67 -3.79 24.67 -9.35
N LEU A 68 -2.74 24.88 -8.53
CA LEU A 68 -2.25 23.89 -7.59
C LEU A 68 -3.13 23.86 -6.33
N GLU A 69 -3.99 22.87 -6.23
CA GLU A 69 -4.88 22.68 -5.09
C GLU A 69 -4.50 21.45 -4.23
N ILE A 70 -4.03 20.37 -4.86
CA ILE A 70 -3.79 19.08 -4.22
C ILE A 70 -2.41 18.55 -4.59
N ILE A 71 -1.65 18.09 -3.59
CA ILE A 71 -0.40 17.36 -3.76
C ILE A 71 -0.60 15.95 -3.21
N VAL A 72 -0.27 14.93 -4.01
CA VAL A 72 -0.35 13.51 -3.60
C VAL A 72 1.06 12.93 -3.58
N SER A 73 1.41 12.22 -2.52
CA SER A 73 2.67 11.50 -2.43
C SER A 73 2.46 10.00 -2.26
N ASN A 74 3.33 9.20 -2.87
CA ASN A 74 3.41 7.74 -2.70
C ASN A 74 4.84 7.27 -3.01
N THR A 75 5.76 7.60 -2.11
CA THR A 75 7.21 7.47 -2.30
C THR A 75 7.81 6.24 -1.63
N THR A 76 7.00 5.27 -1.23
CA THR A 76 7.29 4.11 -0.38
C THR A 76 7.48 4.47 1.11
N GLU A 77 7.55 3.45 1.98
CA GLU A 77 7.75 3.62 3.42
C GLU A 77 9.06 4.36 3.74
N ALA A 78 10.09 4.14 2.91
CA ALA A 78 11.39 4.79 3.06
C ALA A 78 11.40 6.27 2.59
N GLY A 79 10.36 6.72 1.88
CA GLY A 79 10.33 8.06 1.28
C GLY A 79 10.02 9.16 2.29
N ILE A 80 9.21 8.89 3.33
CA ILE A 80 8.97 9.83 4.43
C ILE A 80 10.07 9.64 5.48
N ALA A 81 11.26 10.18 5.18
CA ALA A 81 12.41 10.13 6.07
C ALA A 81 13.14 11.47 6.11
N TYR A 82 13.63 11.82 7.31
CA TYR A 82 14.50 12.97 7.49
C TYR A 82 15.93 12.64 7.06
N ASP A 83 16.51 13.50 6.22
CA ASP A 83 17.91 13.40 5.80
C ASP A 83 18.64 14.70 6.19
N PRO A 84 19.53 14.66 7.20
CA PRO A 84 20.24 15.85 7.68
C PRO A 84 21.25 16.41 6.66
N SER A 85 21.54 15.71 5.57
CA SER A 85 22.43 16.20 4.52
C SER A 85 21.75 17.19 3.57
N CYS A 86 20.41 17.22 3.53
CA CYS A 86 19.64 18.12 2.67
C CYS A 86 19.78 19.58 3.12
N LYS A 87 19.99 20.47 2.16
CA LYS A 87 20.12 21.91 2.38
C LYS A 87 18.99 22.69 1.72
N ALA A 88 18.73 23.88 2.25
CA ALA A 88 17.68 24.77 1.74
C ALA A 88 17.88 25.18 0.28
N ASP A 89 19.14 25.24 -0.18
CA ASP A 89 19.56 25.65 -1.51
C ASP A 89 19.87 24.49 -2.48
N ASP A 90 19.66 23.23 -2.06
CA ASP A 90 19.79 22.06 -2.95
C ASP A 90 18.73 22.12 -4.08
N MET A 91 19.09 21.73 -5.29
CA MET A 91 18.22 21.76 -6.47
C MET A 91 18.23 20.42 -7.22
N PRO A 92 17.39 19.45 -6.84
CA PRO A 92 16.56 19.34 -5.65
C PRO A 92 17.33 18.74 -4.45
N PRO A 93 16.84 18.87 -3.19
CA PRO A 93 17.34 18.10 -2.08
C PRO A 93 17.05 16.58 -2.27
N ALA A 94 17.83 15.72 -1.62
CA ALA A 94 17.75 14.28 -1.81
C ALA A 94 16.41 13.72 -1.30
N SER A 95 15.97 14.10 -0.09
CA SER A 95 14.75 13.53 0.50
C SER A 95 13.46 14.12 -0.09
N PHE A 96 12.39 13.32 -0.12
CA PHE A 96 11.08 13.77 -0.57
C PHE A 96 10.50 14.87 0.34
N PRO A 97 10.49 14.73 1.69
CA PRO A 97 9.96 15.78 2.55
C PRO A 97 10.70 17.11 2.42
N ALA A 98 12.01 17.09 2.15
CA ALA A 98 12.79 18.30 1.89
C ALA A 98 12.38 18.97 0.56
N LYS A 99 12.17 18.20 -0.52
CA LYS A 99 11.62 18.71 -1.79
C LYS A 99 10.26 19.36 -1.59
N LEU A 100 9.38 18.70 -0.84
CA LEU A 100 8.04 19.22 -0.57
C LEU A 100 8.10 20.48 0.27
N ALA A 101 8.98 20.55 1.27
CA ALA A 101 9.21 21.77 2.06
C ALA A 101 9.64 22.95 1.17
N GLN A 102 10.55 22.74 0.19
CA GLN A 102 10.94 23.77 -0.78
C GLN A 102 9.76 24.23 -1.66
N VAL A 103 8.94 23.28 -2.17
CA VAL A 103 7.74 23.60 -2.97
C VAL A 103 6.77 24.47 -2.16
N LEU A 104 6.49 24.08 -0.92
CA LEU A 104 5.58 24.83 -0.05
C LEU A 104 6.15 26.19 0.38
N HIS A 105 7.45 26.26 0.67
CA HIS A 105 8.11 27.54 1.01
C HIS A 105 8.07 28.52 -0.18
N THR A 106 8.34 28.03 -1.39
CA THR A 106 8.24 28.83 -2.61
C THR A 106 6.81 29.38 -2.80
N ARG A 107 5.80 28.53 -2.54
CA ARG A 107 4.40 28.91 -2.62
C ARG A 107 4.03 30.00 -1.58
N TRP A 108 4.43 29.79 -0.32
CA TRP A 108 4.23 30.72 0.76
C TRP A 108 4.89 32.08 0.49
N ALA A 109 6.16 32.08 0.07
CA ALA A 109 6.90 33.30 -0.25
C ALA A 109 6.26 34.10 -1.41
N ALA A 110 5.54 33.42 -2.31
CA ALA A 110 4.76 34.05 -3.37
C ALA A 110 3.37 34.55 -2.91
N GLY A 111 3.03 34.43 -1.61
CA GLY A 111 1.75 34.87 -1.05
C GLY A 111 0.55 34.02 -1.54
N LYS A 112 0.77 32.77 -1.93
CA LYS A 112 -0.28 31.89 -2.41
C LYS A 112 -1.01 31.18 -1.26
N PRO A 113 -2.30 30.80 -1.44
CA PRO A 113 -3.04 30.04 -0.43
C PRO A 113 -2.44 28.66 -0.21
N GLY A 114 -2.74 28.03 0.95
CA GLY A 114 -2.36 26.67 1.27
C GLY A 114 -2.93 25.66 0.28
N VAL A 115 -2.45 24.42 0.38
CA VAL A 115 -2.83 23.28 -0.45
C VAL A 115 -3.21 22.09 0.41
N ILE A 116 -3.94 21.13 -0.17
CA ILE A 116 -4.19 19.81 0.43
C ILE A 116 -3.03 18.91 0.07
N VAL A 117 -2.41 18.24 1.05
CA VAL A 117 -1.36 17.23 0.86
C VAL A 117 -1.90 15.89 1.33
N LEU A 118 -1.91 14.90 0.43
CA LEU A 118 -2.41 13.55 0.68
C LEU A 118 -1.22 12.58 0.68
N ALA A 119 -0.77 12.15 1.87
CA ALA A 119 0.32 11.19 2.02
C ALA A 119 -0.25 9.76 1.88
N CYS A 120 0.27 8.97 0.91
CA CYS A 120 -0.19 7.60 0.63
C CYS A 120 0.85 6.53 0.97
N GLU A 121 1.95 6.88 1.61
CA GLU A 121 2.99 5.98 2.06
C GLU A 121 2.48 5.04 3.16
N LEU A 122 2.91 3.77 3.16
CA LEU A 122 2.42 2.74 4.08
C LEU A 122 3.11 2.79 5.46
N ILE A 123 3.13 3.97 6.07
CA ILE A 123 3.58 4.16 7.45
C ILE A 123 2.44 4.69 8.31
N ASP A 124 2.55 4.50 9.62
CA ASP A 124 1.57 5.00 10.57
C ASP A 124 1.60 6.52 10.62
N HIS A 125 0.41 7.15 10.61
CA HIS A 125 0.28 8.60 10.70
C HIS A 125 1.12 9.34 9.63
N ASN A 126 1.12 8.83 8.40
CA ASN A 126 1.97 9.29 7.31
C ASN A 126 1.90 10.81 7.07
N GLY A 127 0.72 11.43 7.16
CA GLY A 127 0.56 12.88 7.02
C GLY A 127 1.17 13.66 8.19
N GLU A 128 0.96 13.18 9.42
CA GLU A 128 1.52 13.81 10.63
C GLU A 128 3.05 13.71 10.64
N GLU A 129 3.60 12.54 10.26
CA GLU A 129 5.05 12.33 10.19
C GLU A 129 5.68 13.16 9.07
N LEU A 130 5.02 13.26 7.91
CA LEU A 130 5.47 14.14 6.83
C LEU A 130 5.53 15.61 7.28
N LEU A 131 4.48 16.11 7.95
CA LEU A 131 4.43 17.46 8.47
C LEU A 131 5.50 17.69 9.56
N ARG A 132 5.71 16.70 10.45
CA ARG A 132 6.76 16.76 11.47
C ARG A 132 8.15 16.92 10.87
N ILE A 133 8.46 16.13 9.83
CA ILE A 133 9.77 16.20 9.15
C ILE A 133 9.93 17.53 8.40
N MET A 134 8.89 18.03 7.73
CA MET A 134 8.95 19.34 7.07
C MET A 134 9.22 20.47 8.07
N ASN A 135 8.56 20.46 9.24
CA ASN A 135 8.83 21.42 10.29
C ASN A 135 10.26 21.32 10.85
N GLN A 136 10.85 20.12 10.88
CA GLN A 136 12.25 19.98 11.24
C GLN A 136 13.16 20.67 10.23
N TYR A 137 12.91 20.54 8.92
CA TYR A 137 13.67 21.28 7.90
C TYR A 137 13.50 22.80 8.03
N VAL A 138 12.29 23.29 8.35
CA VAL A 138 12.09 24.74 8.63
C VAL A 138 13.04 25.23 9.71
N SER A 139 13.14 24.48 10.83
CA SER A 139 14.04 24.79 11.93
C SER A 139 15.51 24.71 11.53
N ASP A 140 15.91 23.62 10.88
CA ASP A 140 17.32 23.36 10.55
C ASP A 140 17.86 24.30 9.46
N TRP A 141 16.98 24.75 8.55
CA TRP A 141 17.34 25.68 7.49
C TRP A 141 17.18 27.17 7.92
N GLY A 142 16.67 27.39 9.12
CA GLY A 142 16.50 28.76 9.66
C GLY A 142 15.45 29.55 8.87
N TRP A 143 14.42 28.88 8.36
CA TRP A 143 13.30 29.54 7.70
C TRP A 143 12.37 30.20 8.72
N GLU A 144 11.51 31.09 8.24
CA GLU A 144 10.64 31.93 9.04
C GLU A 144 9.57 31.12 9.80
N ASP A 145 9.32 31.43 11.07
CA ASP A 145 8.25 30.78 11.87
C ASP A 145 6.89 31.01 11.26
N GLU A 146 6.66 32.10 10.52
CA GLU A 146 5.44 32.40 9.79
C GLU A 146 5.15 31.37 8.71
N PHE A 147 6.19 30.80 8.09
CA PHE A 147 6.02 29.68 7.13
C PHE A 147 5.52 28.41 7.83
N ALA A 148 6.07 28.05 8.99
CA ALA A 148 5.58 26.91 9.76
C ALA A 148 4.12 27.12 10.19
N GLN A 149 3.75 28.33 10.59
CA GLN A 149 2.37 28.70 10.94
C GLN A 149 1.44 28.59 9.73
N TRP A 150 1.87 29.05 8.56
CA TRP A 150 1.11 28.90 7.31
C TRP A 150 0.91 27.43 6.92
N MET A 151 1.95 26.58 7.05
CA MET A 151 1.78 25.14 6.82
C MET A 151 0.75 24.52 7.78
N ALA A 152 0.73 24.95 9.04
CA ALA A 152 -0.19 24.41 10.05
C ALA A 152 -1.64 24.91 9.90
N ASN A 153 -1.84 26.15 9.41
CA ASN A 153 -3.16 26.81 9.42
C ASN A 153 -3.82 26.86 8.05
N ASP A 154 -3.04 27.01 6.98
CA ASP A 154 -3.52 27.21 5.62
C ASP A 154 -3.40 25.95 4.76
N CYS A 155 -2.41 25.08 5.01
CA CYS A 155 -2.34 23.77 4.37
C CYS A 155 -3.13 22.72 5.16
N THR A 156 -3.58 21.67 4.44
CA THR A 156 -4.19 20.50 5.05
C THR A 156 -3.36 19.27 4.70
N VAL A 157 -2.48 18.83 5.62
CA VAL A 157 -1.67 17.63 5.42
C VAL A 157 -2.39 16.43 6.01
N CYS A 158 -2.90 15.56 5.15
CA CYS A 158 -3.77 14.45 5.53
C CYS A 158 -3.01 13.15 5.72
N THR A 159 -3.27 12.47 6.82
CA THR A 159 -3.00 11.05 6.95
C THR A 159 -3.97 10.28 6.06
N THR A 160 -3.48 9.34 5.26
CA THR A 160 -4.34 8.50 4.41
C THR A 160 -3.98 7.02 4.53
N LEU A 161 -4.91 6.18 4.15
CA LEU A 161 -4.74 4.73 4.08
C LEU A 161 -5.16 4.24 2.69
N VAL A 162 -4.22 3.63 1.97
CA VAL A 162 -4.48 3.03 0.66
C VAL A 162 -4.42 1.50 0.73
N ASP A 163 -5.27 0.86 -0.04
CA ASP A 163 -5.25 -0.60 -0.23
C ASP A 163 -5.69 -0.96 -1.64
N THR A 164 -4.73 -1.34 -2.47
CA THR A 164 -4.88 -1.90 -3.82
C THR A 164 -3.61 -2.67 -4.14
N ILE A 165 -3.73 -3.91 -4.61
CA ILE A 165 -2.57 -4.67 -5.10
C ILE A 165 -2.25 -4.21 -6.51
N VAL A 166 -1.03 -3.72 -6.72
CA VAL A 166 -0.48 -3.30 -8.01
C VAL A 166 0.82 -4.08 -8.26
N PRO A 167 0.74 -5.24 -8.94
CA PRO A 167 1.93 -6.03 -9.26
C PRO A 167 2.92 -5.31 -10.20
N GLY A 168 2.46 -4.23 -10.82
CA GLY A 168 3.23 -3.45 -11.78
C GLY A 168 3.15 -4.00 -13.20
N ARG A 169 4.27 -4.08 -13.90
CA ARG A 169 4.33 -4.53 -15.29
C ARG A 169 4.16 -6.05 -15.41
N ILE A 170 3.59 -6.50 -16.53
CA ILE A 170 3.59 -7.92 -16.89
C ILE A 170 5.04 -8.36 -17.08
N ARG A 171 5.46 -9.39 -16.34
CA ARG A 171 6.85 -9.89 -16.37
C ARG A 171 7.07 -10.98 -17.40
N ASP A 172 6.04 -11.79 -17.70
CA ASP A 172 6.13 -12.82 -18.74
C ASP A 172 6.07 -12.18 -20.14
N PRO A 173 7.13 -12.31 -20.97
CA PRO A 173 7.15 -11.74 -22.32
C PRO A 173 6.04 -12.26 -23.23
N LYS A 174 5.61 -13.50 -23.06
CA LYS A 174 4.53 -14.10 -23.89
C LYS A 174 3.18 -13.47 -23.51
N GLU A 175 2.93 -13.29 -22.23
CA GLU A 175 1.72 -12.62 -21.76
C GLU A 175 1.72 -11.15 -22.20
N ALA A 176 2.85 -10.45 -22.05
CA ALA A 176 2.98 -9.06 -22.48
C ALA A 176 2.70 -8.90 -23.99
N ALA A 177 3.23 -9.79 -24.82
CA ALA A 177 2.98 -9.81 -26.27
C ALA A 177 1.50 -10.08 -26.59
N ALA A 178 0.86 -11.03 -25.92
CA ALA A 178 -0.57 -11.33 -26.12
C ALA A 178 -1.45 -10.13 -25.71
N VAL A 179 -1.09 -9.41 -24.65
CA VAL A 179 -1.78 -8.20 -24.24
C VAL A 179 -1.59 -7.08 -25.26
N ALA A 180 -0.37 -6.85 -25.77
CA ALA A 180 -0.10 -5.86 -26.80
C ALA A 180 -0.88 -6.15 -28.10
N GLU A 181 -0.94 -7.42 -28.52
CA GLU A 181 -1.76 -7.85 -29.66
C GLU A 181 -3.25 -7.55 -29.44
N ARG A 182 -3.79 -7.86 -28.25
CA ARG A 182 -5.19 -7.59 -27.88
C ARG A 182 -5.50 -6.09 -27.87
N LEU A 183 -4.58 -5.26 -27.38
CA LEU A 183 -4.74 -3.80 -27.32
C LEU A 183 -4.53 -3.13 -28.68
N GLY A 184 -3.73 -3.73 -29.56
CA GLY A 184 -3.33 -3.16 -30.84
C GLY A 184 -2.18 -2.16 -30.74
N TYR A 185 -1.52 -2.06 -29.58
CA TYR A 185 -0.34 -1.21 -29.33
C TYR A 185 0.52 -1.77 -28.19
N GLU A 186 1.77 -1.36 -28.15
CA GLU A 186 2.69 -1.61 -27.05
C GLU A 186 2.71 -0.39 -26.10
N ASP A 187 2.68 -0.66 -24.79
CA ASP A 187 2.78 0.36 -23.76
C ASP A 187 3.83 -0.05 -22.71
N PRO A 188 5.04 0.55 -22.74
CA PRO A 188 6.11 0.25 -21.78
C PRO A 188 5.78 0.69 -20.35
N PHE A 189 4.75 1.51 -20.14
CA PHE A 189 4.28 1.97 -18.83
C PHE A 189 2.99 1.27 -18.37
N LEU A 190 2.52 0.28 -19.14
CA LEU A 190 1.38 -0.53 -18.75
C LEU A 190 1.57 -1.08 -17.32
N ALA A 191 0.56 -0.88 -16.49
CA ALA A 191 0.52 -1.38 -15.12
C ALA A 191 -0.71 -2.27 -14.92
N VAL A 192 -0.54 -3.34 -14.13
CA VAL A 192 -1.64 -4.20 -13.70
C VAL A 192 -2.06 -3.81 -12.30
N ARG A 193 -3.38 -3.76 -12.04
CA ARG A 193 -3.95 -3.62 -10.70
C ARG A 193 -5.11 -4.61 -10.52
N GLU A 194 -5.44 -4.92 -9.26
CA GLU A 194 -6.66 -5.65 -8.94
C GLU A 194 -7.92 -4.75 -9.05
N PRO A 195 -9.15 -5.33 -9.13
CA PRO A 195 -10.40 -4.56 -9.10
C PRO A 195 -10.62 -3.80 -7.79
N PHE A 196 -10.26 -4.42 -6.66
CA PHE A 196 -10.41 -3.82 -5.33
C PHE A 196 -9.57 -2.54 -5.18
N GLN A 197 -10.18 -1.53 -4.58
CA GLN A 197 -9.48 -0.31 -4.20
C GLN A 197 -10.06 0.26 -2.90
N MET A 198 -9.19 0.84 -2.08
CA MET A 198 -9.58 1.61 -0.92
C MET A 198 -8.62 2.79 -0.74
N TRP A 199 -9.18 3.97 -0.55
CA TRP A 199 -8.44 5.17 -0.18
C TRP A 199 -9.24 5.93 0.89
N GLY A 200 -8.92 5.66 2.15
CA GLY A 200 -9.44 6.40 3.29
C GLY A 200 -8.57 7.63 3.55
N ILE A 201 -9.17 8.79 3.64
CA ILE A 201 -8.50 10.08 3.86
C ILE A 201 -8.99 10.63 5.20
N GLN A 202 -8.06 10.91 6.11
CA GLN A 202 -8.41 11.45 7.41
C GLN A 202 -8.77 12.92 7.30
N GLY A 203 -9.99 13.27 7.76
CA GLY A 203 -10.52 14.62 7.72
C GLY A 203 -12.01 14.67 8.06
N ASP A 204 -12.59 15.83 7.88
CA ASP A 204 -14.01 16.10 8.10
C ASP A 204 -14.79 16.32 6.80
N GLU A 205 -16.08 16.63 6.92
CA GLU A 205 -16.96 16.89 5.77
C GLU A 205 -16.48 18.07 4.90
N SER A 206 -15.83 19.08 5.51
CA SER A 206 -15.32 20.24 4.76
C SER A 206 -14.17 19.83 3.82
N LEU A 207 -13.38 18.83 4.20
CA LEU A 207 -12.36 18.26 3.33
C LEU A 207 -13.00 17.44 2.19
N ALA A 208 -14.04 16.65 2.49
CA ALA A 208 -14.73 15.88 1.46
C ALA A 208 -15.29 16.77 0.33
N GLU A 209 -15.79 17.93 0.69
CA GLU A 209 -16.29 18.94 -0.28
C GLU A 209 -15.18 19.58 -1.15
N LYS A 210 -13.92 19.52 -0.73
CA LYS A 210 -12.76 20.05 -1.48
C LYS A 210 -12.12 19.00 -2.39
N LEU A 211 -12.42 17.71 -2.20
CA LEU A 211 -11.81 16.60 -2.96
C LEU A 211 -12.75 16.16 -4.10
N PRO A 212 -12.45 16.49 -5.37
CA PRO A 212 -13.35 16.24 -6.50
C PRO A 212 -13.63 14.76 -6.73
N PHE A 213 -12.67 13.88 -6.46
CA PHE A 213 -12.83 12.43 -6.59
C PHE A 213 -13.67 11.80 -5.47
N VAL A 214 -13.74 12.43 -4.28
CA VAL A 214 -14.67 12.04 -3.21
C VAL A 214 -16.10 12.48 -3.60
N LYS A 215 -16.26 13.72 -4.07
CA LYS A 215 -17.55 14.25 -4.55
C LYS A 215 -18.10 13.45 -5.74
N ALA A 216 -17.24 12.92 -6.60
CA ALA A 216 -17.62 12.06 -7.70
C ALA A 216 -18.12 10.68 -7.25
N GLY A 217 -18.03 10.34 -5.96
CA GLY A 217 -18.50 9.07 -5.41
C GLY A 217 -17.72 7.86 -5.93
N LEU A 218 -16.40 8.00 -6.12
CA LEU A 218 -15.58 6.88 -6.57
C LEU A 218 -15.63 5.75 -5.53
N PRO A 219 -15.95 4.50 -5.94
CA PRO A 219 -16.02 3.37 -5.03
C PRO A 219 -14.71 3.20 -4.25
N GLY A 220 -14.81 2.97 -2.94
CA GLY A 220 -13.67 2.76 -2.07
C GLY A 220 -12.87 4.03 -1.71
N VAL A 221 -13.28 5.23 -2.17
CA VAL A 221 -12.63 6.50 -1.83
C VAL A 221 -13.54 7.31 -0.90
N PHE A 222 -13.07 7.61 0.31
CA PHE A 222 -13.88 8.27 1.33
C PHE A 222 -13.05 9.12 2.29
N VAL A 223 -13.71 10.08 2.94
CA VAL A 223 -13.15 10.85 4.05
C VAL A 223 -13.72 10.31 5.37
N THR A 224 -12.87 10.20 6.37
CA THR A 224 -13.23 9.73 7.73
C THR A 224 -12.47 10.52 8.78
N PRO A 225 -13.06 10.76 9.97
CA PRO A 225 -12.34 11.40 11.07
C PRO A 225 -11.10 10.63 11.54
N ASP A 226 -11.07 9.30 11.36
CA ASP A 226 -9.98 8.42 11.76
C ASP A 226 -9.83 7.25 10.77
N VAL A 227 -8.64 7.03 10.24
CA VAL A 227 -8.32 5.89 9.36
C VAL A 227 -7.86 4.65 10.13
N THR A 228 -7.56 4.77 11.41
CA THR A 228 -7.03 3.69 12.26
C THR A 228 -7.90 2.44 12.29
N PRO A 229 -9.25 2.54 12.43
CA PRO A 229 -10.12 1.36 12.41
C PRO A 229 -10.03 0.59 11.09
N TYR A 230 -9.96 1.28 9.95
CA TYR A 230 -9.82 0.65 8.63
C TYR A 230 -8.46 -0.02 8.45
N LYS A 231 -7.39 0.56 9.02
CA LYS A 231 -6.08 -0.08 9.08
C LYS A 231 -6.14 -1.35 9.93
N LYS A 232 -6.76 -1.29 11.10
CA LYS A 232 -6.98 -2.44 11.99
C LYS A 232 -7.73 -3.55 11.25
N ARG A 233 -8.82 -3.20 10.52
CA ARG A 233 -9.58 -4.12 9.66
C ARG A 233 -8.68 -4.82 8.62
N LYS A 234 -7.90 -4.03 7.85
CA LYS A 234 -6.97 -4.58 6.83
C LYS A 234 -5.95 -5.52 7.47
N VAL A 235 -5.32 -5.12 8.56
CA VAL A 235 -4.29 -5.92 9.23
C VAL A 235 -4.87 -7.22 9.77
N ARG A 236 -6.04 -7.18 10.44
CA ARG A 236 -6.65 -8.34 11.06
C ARG A 236 -7.29 -9.30 10.06
N ILE A 237 -7.99 -8.79 9.06
CA ILE A 237 -8.71 -9.61 8.08
C ILE A 237 -7.78 -10.06 6.95
N LEU A 238 -7.17 -9.13 6.19
CA LEU A 238 -6.37 -9.51 5.02
C LEU A 238 -5.00 -10.07 5.42
N ASN A 239 -4.25 -9.29 6.17
CA ASN A 239 -2.88 -9.68 6.53
C ASN A 239 -2.87 -10.83 7.55
N GLY A 240 -3.83 -10.84 8.50
CA GLY A 240 -4.02 -11.91 9.46
C GLY A 240 -4.40 -13.22 8.79
N ALA A 241 -5.35 -13.21 7.83
CA ALA A 241 -5.68 -14.41 7.06
C ALA A 241 -4.46 -15.04 6.40
N HIS A 242 -3.69 -14.26 5.63
CA HIS A 242 -2.45 -14.76 5.03
C HIS A 242 -1.51 -15.36 6.07
N THR A 243 -1.29 -14.66 7.18
CA THR A 243 -0.36 -15.12 8.23
C THR A 243 -0.85 -16.40 8.89
N ALA A 244 -2.16 -16.56 9.05
CA ALA A 244 -2.74 -17.69 9.76
C ALA A 244 -2.76 -18.98 8.93
N PHE A 245 -3.17 -18.94 7.64
CA PHE A 245 -3.34 -20.18 6.88
C PHE A 245 -2.11 -20.57 6.04
N VAL A 246 -1.27 -19.60 5.62
CA VAL A 246 -0.21 -19.85 4.64
C VAL A 246 0.88 -20.81 5.14
N PRO A 247 1.43 -20.70 6.37
CA PRO A 247 2.44 -21.64 6.86
C PRO A 247 1.93 -23.10 6.89
N GLY A 248 0.69 -23.28 7.38
CA GLY A 248 0.05 -24.60 7.41
C GLY A 248 -0.21 -25.16 6.01
N SER A 249 -0.65 -24.33 5.08
CA SER A 249 -0.90 -24.73 3.70
C SER A 249 0.40 -25.12 2.99
N TRP A 250 1.49 -24.37 3.21
CA TRP A 250 2.80 -24.76 2.69
C TRP A 250 3.22 -26.16 3.17
N VAL A 251 3.13 -26.41 4.47
CA VAL A 251 3.43 -27.74 5.05
C VAL A 251 2.49 -28.82 4.47
N GLY A 252 1.24 -28.45 4.19
CA GLY A 252 0.23 -29.31 3.57
C GLY A 252 0.43 -29.62 2.07
N GLY A 253 1.45 -29.00 1.42
CA GLY A 253 1.80 -29.28 0.02
C GLY A 253 1.26 -28.30 -1.00
N PHE A 254 0.68 -27.16 -0.59
CA PHE A 254 0.28 -26.08 -1.50
C PHE A 254 1.46 -25.16 -1.79
N ASP A 255 1.46 -24.53 -2.97
CA ASP A 255 2.54 -23.64 -3.39
C ASP A 255 2.07 -22.18 -3.59
N ILE A 256 0.80 -21.95 -3.95
CA ILE A 256 0.24 -20.63 -4.20
C ILE A 256 -1.10 -20.42 -3.46
N VAL A 257 -1.41 -19.14 -3.18
CA VAL A 257 -2.62 -18.75 -2.43
C VAL A 257 -3.91 -19.19 -3.12
N ARG A 258 -3.99 -19.05 -4.45
CA ARG A 258 -5.20 -19.40 -5.21
C ARG A 258 -5.59 -20.87 -5.06
N ASP A 259 -4.62 -21.77 -5.07
CA ASP A 259 -4.90 -23.20 -4.90
C ASP A 259 -5.45 -23.50 -3.50
N CYS A 260 -5.00 -22.76 -2.48
CA CYS A 260 -5.57 -22.82 -1.13
C CYS A 260 -7.05 -22.43 -1.11
N MET A 261 -7.45 -21.46 -1.94
CA MET A 261 -8.86 -21.02 -2.01
C MET A 261 -9.77 -22.03 -2.73
N HIS A 262 -9.19 -22.94 -3.50
CA HIS A 262 -9.91 -24.04 -4.16
C HIS A 262 -9.97 -25.32 -3.30
N ASP A 263 -9.23 -25.38 -2.19
CA ASP A 263 -9.31 -26.49 -1.22
C ASP A 263 -10.35 -26.17 -0.12
N GLU A 264 -11.30 -27.09 0.05
CA GLU A 264 -12.41 -26.90 1.02
C GLU A 264 -11.94 -26.80 2.46
N THR A 265 -10.85 -27.49 2.83
CA THR A 265 -10.31 -27.50 4.19
C THR A 265 -9.63 -26.17 4.51
N VAL A 266 -8.74 -25.72 3.62
CA VAL A 266 -7.99 -24.46 3.84
C VAL A 266 -8.92 -23.26 3.79
N ARG A 267 -9.81 -23.20 2.78
CA ARG A 267 -10.79 -22.13 2.65
C ARG A 267 -11.77 -22.14 3.84
N GLY A 268 -12.26 -23.33 4.24
CA GLY A 268 -13.15 -23.48 5.40
C GLY A 268 -12.49 -23.04 6.70
N PHE A 269 -11.21 -23.36 6.91
CA PHE A 269 -10.42 -22.87 8.04
C PHE A 269 -10.32 -21.35 8.04
N MET A 270 -9.93 -20.75 6.91
CA MET A 270 -9.81 -19.29 6.79
C MET A 270 -11.15 -18.59 7.07
N ASN A 271 -12.24 -19.07 6.49
CA ASN A 271 -13.55 -18.46 6.65
C ASN A 271 -14.05 -18.58 8.09
N THR A 272 -13.93 -19.76 8.73
CA THR A 272 -14.28 -19.92 10.15
C THR A 272 -13.48 -18.95 11.01
N MET A 273 -12.17 -18.83 10.77
CA MET A 273 -11.33 -17.89 11.49
C MET A 273 -11.81 -16.44 11.30
N LEU A 274 -12.05 -16.02 10.06
CA LEU A 274 -12.42 -14.64 9.76
C LEU A 274 -13.79 -14.28 10.33
N TYR A 275 -14.82 -15.11 10.08
CA TYR A 275 -16.19 -14.74 10.40
C TYR A 275 -16.55 -15.02 11.87
N ASP A 276 -15.96 -16.03 12.50
CA ASP A 276 -16.32 -16.46 13.87
C ASP A 276 -15.31 -15.98 14.93
N GLU A 277 -14.05 -15.72 14.56
CA GLU A 277 -13.01 -15.37 15.53
C GLU A 277 -12.44 -13.96 15.35
N VAL A 278 -12.26 -13.47 14.12
CA VAL A 278 -11.64 -12.16 13.85
C VAL A 278 -12.66 -11.03 13.82
N ILE A 279 -13.68 -11.13 12.97
CA ILE A 279 -14.67 -10.05 12.76
C ILE A 279 -15.38 -9.66 14.06
N PRO A 280 -15.81 -10.59 14.93
CA PRO A 280 -16.43 -10.20 16.20
C PRO A 280 -15.56 -9.25 17.03
N THR A 281 -14.23 -9.44 17.06
CA THR A 281 -13.32 -8.58 17.84
C THR A 281 -13.13 -7.17 17.25
N LEU A 282 -13.67 -6.90 16.07
CA LEU A 282 -13.65 -5.58 15.42
C LEU A 282 -14.92 -4.77 15.65
N ALA A 283 -15.96 -5.39 16.23
CA ALA A 283 -17.29 -4.79 16.37
C ALA A 283 -17.35 -3.52 17.23
N ALA A 284 -16.35 -3.30 18.09
CA ALA A 284 -16.23 -2.08 18.89
C ALA A 284 -15.80 -0.85 18.07
N ASP A 285 -15.07 -1.06 16.98
CA ASP A 285 -14.43 0.01 16.20
C ASP A 285 -15.09 0.20 14.83
N LEU A 286 -15.71 -0.86 14.26
CA LEU A 286 -16.24 -0.90 12.91
C LEU A 286 -17.58 -1.63 12.83
N ASP A 287 -18.36 -1.31 11.81
CA ASP A 287 -19.57 -2.05 11.47
C ASP A 287 -19.23 -3.49 11.04
N VAL A 288 -19.94 -4.46 11.61
CA VAL A 288 -19.71 -5.89 11.36
C VAL A 288 -20.00 -6.28 9.92
N GLU A 289 -21.03 -5.70 9.29
CA GLU A 289 -21.39 -6.01 7.91
C GLU A 289 -20.34 -5.42 6.94
N ASP A 290 -19.77 -4.26 7.26
CA ASP A 290 -18.64 -3.70 6.52
C ASP A 290 -17.38 -4.59 6.64
N CYS A 291 -17.11 -5.14 7.81
CA CYS A 291 -16.03 -6.12 8.00
C CYS A 291 -16.27 -7.43 7.22
N LYS A 292 -17.51 -7.92 7.18
CA LYS A 292 -17.88 -9.11 6.38
C LYS A 292 -17.74 -8.84 4.87
N ALA A 293 -18.19 -7.67 4.41
CA ALA A 293 -18.03 -7.28 3.01
C ALA A 293 -16.55 -7.18 2.62
N PHE A 294 -15.70 -6.65 3.53
CA PHE A 294 -14.26 -6.62 3.31
C PHE A 294 -13.64 -8.02 3.29
N ALA A 295 -14.07 -8.95 4.17
CA ALA A 295 -13.61 -10.33 4.17
C ALA A 295 -13.98 -11.06 2.88
N ALA A 296 -15.21 -10.87 2.37
CA ALA A 296 -15.62 -11.41 1.09
C ALA A 296 -14.80 -10.83 -0.09
N ALA A 297 -14.44 -9.56 -0.03
CA ALA A 297 -13.52 -8.97 -1.00
C ALA A 297 -12.12 -9.59 -0.91
N VAL A 298 -11.63 -9.88 0.30
CA VAL A 298 -10.34 -10.56 0.52
C VAL A 298 -10.34 -11.97 -0.08
N GLU A 299 -11.43 -12.74 0.05
CA GLU A 299 -11.57 -14.04 -0.61
C GLU A 299 -11.40 -13.92 -2.14
N ASN A 300 -12.06 -12.94 -2.77
CA ASN A 300 -11.92 -12.69 -4.20
C ASN A 300 -10.48 -12.30 -4.59
N ARG A 301 -9.81 -11.52 -3.75
CA ARG A 301 -8.41 -11.08 -3.95
C ARG A 301 -7.44 -12.27 -3.88
N PHE A 302 -7.68 -13.23 -2.98
CA PHE A 302 -6.88 -14.45 -2.83
C PHE A 302 -7.11 -15.44 -3.97
N ASP A 303 -8.31 -15.48 -4.51
CA ASP A 303 -8.71 -16.32 -5.65
C ASP A 303 -8.49 -15.61 -7.01
N ASN A 304 -7.52 -14.70 -7.09
CA ASN A 304 -7.22 -13.95 -8.32
C ASN A 304 -6.56 -14.86 -9.38
N PRO A 305 -7.21 -15.09 -10.54
CA PRO A 305 -6.69 -16.01 -11.57
C PRO A 305 -5.45 -15.48 -12.31
N PHE A 306 -5.11 -14.19 -12.15
CA PHE A 306 -3.97 -13.55 -12.81
C PHE A 306 -2.73 -13.44 -11.92
N ILE A 307 -2.79 -13.92 -10.67
CA ILE A 307 -1.68 -13.81 -9.72
C ILE A 307 -1.37 -15.18 -9.12
N ASP A 308 -0.18 -15.68 -9.35
CA ASP A 308 0.39 -16.84 -8.67
C ASP A 308 1.17 -16.38 -7.44
N HIS A 309 0.45 -16.04 -6.35
CA HIS A 309 1.07 -15.54 -5.13
C HIS A 309 1.68 -16.69 -4.35
N ALA A 310 3.01 -16.81 -4.41
CA ALA A 310 3.75 -17.91 -3.78
C ALA A 310 3.64 -17.84 -2.25
N LEU A 311 3.27 -18.96 -1.62
CA LEU A 311 3.13 -19.06 -0.17
C LEU A 311 4.44 -18.76 0.56
N LEU A 312 5.58 -19.22 0.05
CA LEU A 312 6.89 -18.94 0.66
C LEU A 312 7.25 -17.47 0.71
N SER A 313 6.82 -16.66 -0.27
CA SER A 313 7.06 -15.21 -0.22
C SER A 313 6.28 -14.54 0.91
N ILE A 314 5.14 -15.12 1.29
CA ILE A 314 4.34 -14.67 2.43
C ILE A 314 4.93 -15.16 3.75
N CYS A 315 5.58 -16.34 3.77
CA CYS A 315 6.16 -16.93 4.95
C CYS A 315 7.43 -16.22 5.47
N LEU A 316 8.02 -15.30 4.72
CA LEU A 316 9.15 -14.51 5.20
C LEU A 316 8.75 -13.73 6.47
N ASN A 317 9.55 -13.82 7.54
CA ASN A 317 9.30 -13.16 8.83
C ASN A 317 7.94 -13.51 9.46
N SER A 318 7.53 -14.78 9.34
CA SER A 318 6.19 -15.22 9.77
C SER A 318 5.97 -15.11 11.27
N THR A 319 7.01 -15.29 12.11
CA THR A 319 6.90 -15.14 13.56
C THR A 319 6.55 -13.70 13.95
N ALA A 320 7.30 -12.72 13.40
CA ALA A 320 7.02 -11.30 13.63
C ALA A 320 5.64 -10.89 13.10
N LYS A 321 5.26 -11.39 11.91
CA LYS A 321 3.94 -11.14 11.32
C LYS A 321 2.82 -11.71 12.18
N TRP A 322 2.92 -12.95 12.65
CA TRP A 322 1.90 -13.57 13.50
C TRP A 322 1.72 -12.78 14.81
N ARG A 323 2.85 -12.38 15.42
CA ARG A 323 2.85 -11.57 16.63
C ARG A 323 2.18 -10.21 16.44
N ALA A 324 2.35 -9.58 15.27
CA ALA A 324 1.78 -8.26 14.99
C ALA A 324 0.32 -8.31 14.51
N ARG A 325 -0.10 -9.38 13.82
CA ARG A 325 -1.38 -9.45 13.10
C ARG A 325 -2.41 -10.31 13.82
N ASP A 326 -2.03 -11.53 14.27
CA ASP A 326 -2.93 -12.55 14.79
C ASP A 326 -2.99 -12.58 16.33
N LEU A 327 -1.84 -12.42 17.00
CA LEU A 327 -1.78 -12.42 18.47
C LEU A 327 -2.68 -11.35 19.12
N PRO A 328 -2.78 -10.11 18.59
CA PRO A 328 -3.72 -9.13 19.16
C PRO A 328 -5.17 -9.59 19.04
N THR A 329 -5.58 -10.18 17.89
CA THR A 329 -6.94 -10.73 17.72
C THR A 329 -7.22 -11.86 18.71
N LEU A 330 -6.27 -12.79 18.88
CA LEU A 330 -6.39 -13.87 19.83
C LEU A 330 -6.60 -13.33 21.25
N LYS A 331 -5.85 -12.31 21.66
CA LYS A 331 -5.98 -11.68 22.98
C LYS A 331 -7.34 -11.00 23.16
N ASP A 332 -7.81 -10.25 22.16
CA ASP A 332 -9.10 -9.57 22.20
C ASP A 332 -10.23 -10.63 22.31
N TYR A 333 -10.20 -11.68 21.49
CA TYR A 333 -11.16 -12.77 21.53
C TYR A 333 -11.23 -13.44 22.91
N VAL A 334 -10.07 -13.74 23.52
CA VAL A 334 -10.02 -14.35 24.86
C VAL A 334 -10.57 -13.38 25.92
N ALA A 335 -10.27 -12.10 25.82
CA ALA A 335 -10.79 -11.08 26.74
C ALA A 335 -12.31 -10.94 26.66
N GLU A 336 -12.89 -11.04 25.47
CA GLU A 336 -14.33 -10.89 25.23
C GLU A 336 -15.13 -12.15 25.57
N THR A 337 -14.59 -13.34 25.23
CA THR A 337 -15.34 -14.60 25.30
C THR A 337 -14.95 -15.50 26.46
N GLY A 338 -13.78 -15.28 27.09
CA GLY A 338 -13.19 -16.18 28.10
C GLY A 338 -12.73 -17.52 27.52
N SER A 339 -12.70 -17.68 26.20
CA SER A 339 -12.40 -18.92 25.49
C SER A 339 -11.25 -18.75 24.51
N LEU A 340 -10.49 -19.82 24.24
CA LEU A 340 -9.44 -19.79 23.24
C LEU A 340 -10.02 -19.92 21.82
N PRO A 341 -9.72 -19.00 20.86
CA PRO A 341 -10.14 -19.14 19.48
C PRO A 341 -9.40 -20.31 18.81
N LYS A 342 -10.16 -21.26 18.26
CA LYS A 342 -9.61 -22.54 17.78
C LYS A 342 -8.77 -22.38 16.52
N CYS A 343 -9.24 -21.59 15.56
CA CYS A 343 -8.53 -21.38 14.29
C CYS A 343 -7.25 -20.56 14.50
N LEU A 344 -7.30 -19.47 15.27
CA LEU A 344 -6.10 -18.69 15.60
C LEU A 344 -5.09 -19.49 16.44
N ALA A 345 -5.54 -20.34 17.35
CA ALA A 345 -4.63 -21.23 18.07
C ALA A 345 -4.02 -22.30 17.15
N THR A 346 -4.81 -22.83 16.20
CA THR A 346 -4.32 -23.78 15.18
C THR A 346 -3.32 -23.09 14.25
N SER A 347 -3.52 -21.81 13.88
CA SER A 347 -2.57 -21.07 13.06
C SER A 347 -1.20 -20.98 13.72
N LEU A 348 -1.13 -20.79 15.03
CA LEU A 348 0.13 -20.82 15.77
C LEU A 348 0.78 -22.22 15.74
N ALA A 349 -0.01 -23.28 15.88
CA ALA A 349 0.50 -24.64 15.81
C ALA A 349 1.08 -24.96 14.42
N THR A 350 0.41 -24.52 13.34
CA THR A 350 0.89 -24.71 11.97
C THR A 350 2.10 -23.83 11.65
N LEU A 351 2.18 -22.64 12.24
CA LEU A 351 3.39 -21.82 12.17
C LEU A 351 4.59 -22.53 12.84
N ILE A 352 4.40 -23.12 14.01
CA ILE A 352 5.43 -23.95 14.66
C ILE A 352 5.81 -25.12 13.75
N ALA A 353 4.84 -25.81 13.18
CA ALA A 353 5.09 -26.92 12.24
C ALA A 353 5.90 -26.49 11.03
N PHE A 354 5.69 -25.28 10.50
CA PHE A 354 6.47 -24.71 9.39
C PHE A 354 7.97 -24.60 9.72
N TYR A 355 8.33 -24.22 10.95
CA TYR A 355 9.73 -24.11 11.39
C TYR A 355 10.34 -25.41 11.93
N THR A 356 9.55 -26.47 12.10
CA THR A 356 9.97 -27.72 12.72
C THR A 356 9.91 -28.93 11.78
N GLN A 357 9.87 -28.68 10.47
CA GLN A 357 10.01 -29.75 9.46
C GLN A 357 11.42 -30.37 9.50
N GLU A 358 11.68 -31.40 8.70
CA GLU A 358 12.99 -32.05 8.62
C GLU A 358 14.10 -31.00 8.32
N LEU A 359 15.05 -30.86 9.25
CA LEU A 359 16.16 -29.93 9.08
C LEU A 359 17.21 -30.52 8.14
N VAL A 360 17.47 -29.88 7.01
CA VAL A 360 18.51 -30.23 6.04
C VAL A 360 19.83 -29.54 6.38
N SER A 361 19.80 -28.20 6.59
CA SER A 361 20.96 -27.41 6.98
C SER A 361 20.57 -26.11 7.66
N ARG A 362 21.57 -25.38 8.19
CA ARG A 362 21.42 -24.01 8.69
C ARG A 362 22.41 -23.10 7.98
N GLU A 363 21.94 -21.97 7.48
CA GLU A 363 22.77 -20.95 6.84
C GLU A 363 22.42 -19.57 7.42
N GLY A 364 23.31 -19.03 8.25
CA GLY A 364 23.05 -17.80 9.00
C GLY A 364 21.81 -17.97 9.90
N ASP A 365 20.84 -17.07 9.76
CA ASP A 365 19.56 -17.10 10.49
C ASP A 365 18.50 -17.97 9.79
N GLY A 366 18.79 -18.48 8.59
CA GLY A 366 17.88 -19.33 7.81
C GLY A 366 17.93 -20.80 8.20
N LEU A 367 16.76 -21.42 8.30
CA LEU A 367 16.59 -22.87 8.44
C LEU A 367 16.27 -23.46 7.06
N HIS A 368 17.19 -24.29 6.53
CA HIS A 368 16.90 -25.06 5.32
C HIS A 368 16.19 -26.34 5.73
N LEU A 369 14.94 -26.46 5.34
CA LEU A 369 13.99 -27.49 5.79
C LEU A 369 13.46 -28.27 4.60
N ARG A 370 12.90 -29.45 4.90
CA ARG A 370 12.24 -30.30 3.90
C ARG A 370 10.87 -30.71 4.40
N ARG A 371 9.82 -30.41 3.61
CA ARG A 371 8.46 -30.86 3.89
C ARG A 371 8.24 -32.33 3.50
N ALA A 372 7.12 -32.92 3.92
CA ALA A 372 6.88 -34.36 3.81
C ALA A 372 6.91 -34.93 2.38
N ASP A 373 6.63 -34.14 1.35
CA ASP A 373 6.71 -34.51 -0.06
C ASP A 373 8.12 -34.49 -0.66
N GLY A 374 9.12 -34.11 0.15
CA GLY A 374 10.51 -34.00 -0.26
C GLY A 374 10.92 -32.60 -0.77
N THR A 375 10.02 -31.64 -0.86
CA THR A 375 10.32 -30.28 -1.30
C THR A 375 11.14 -29.55 -0.24
N GLU A 376 12.29 -29.01 -0.64
CA GLU A 376 13.15 -28.21 0.23
C GLU A 376 12.79 -26.73 0.16
N TYR A 377 12.94 -26.03 1.29
CA TYR A 377 12.68 -24.61 1.41
C TYR A 377 13.49 -23.96 2.52
N THR A 378 13.64 -22.65 2.47
CA THR A 378 14.28 -21.89 3.54
C THR A 378 13.22 -21.13 4.34
N ALA A 379 13.14 -21.42 5.63
CA ALA A 379 12.38 -20.64 6.59
C ALA A 379 13.31 -19.58 7.20
N GLN A 380 12.95 -18.31 7.05
CA GLN A 380 13.75 -17.18 7.51
C GLN A 380 12.89 -16.20 8.30
N ASP A 381 13.38 -15.85 9.50
CA ASP A 381 12.92 -14.75 10.33
C ASP A 381 14.12 -13.88 10.69
N ASP A 382 13.97 -12.54 10.66
CA ASP A 382 14.99 -11.56 11.07
C ASP A 382 15.04 -11.41 12.59
#